data_091494e4f048e33a8e353b6ae2e613c0
#
_entry.id   091494e4f048e33a8e353b6ae2e613c0
#
_cell.length_a   1.000
_cell.length_b   1.000
_cell.length_c   1.000
_cell.angle_alpha   90.00
_cell.angle_beta   90.00
_cell.angle_gamma   90.00
#
_symmetry.space_group_name_H-M   'P 1'
#
loop_
_entity.id
_entity.type
_entity.pdbx_description
1 polymer ?
#
loop_
_entity_poly.entity_id
_entity_poly.type
_entity_poly.pdbx_seq_one_letter_code
_entity_poly.pdbx_strand_id
1 'polypeptide(L)'
;GESLMHDQWQQAVRMYMSDLGFVESCKYVAVLHEDTDHQHVHIVANRIRLEDGFRMVKDSEERTKTVDSVSRIEDTFGLVKSPKPSETWGIEISHAEMTAASKTGGIPFKHTMIAKVAGAIEKTMSMDGDMFMFVGLLRRQGVHIQLTMDDNGQPKGIVYELDGKKISGRQLKRSRLTWQKLITQEGIHYDPETISDLETEIARRDEGDTEAVVVRYRYY
;
A
#
# COMPACT_ATOMS: atom_id res chain seq x y z
N GLY A 1 -16.09 21.35 -0.14
CA GLY A 1 -14.96 20.68 0.52
C GLY A 1 -15.13 20.84 2.03
N GLU A 2 -14.61 19.94 2.79
CA GLU A 2 -14.57 20.06 4.25
C GLU A 2 -13.56 21.14 4.64
N SER A 3 -13.90 21.99 5.58
CA SER A 3 -13.01 23.00 6.12
C SER A 3 -13.17 23.08 7.63
N LEU A 4 -12.09 23.26 8.35
CA LEU A 4 -12.09 23.51 9.79
C LEU A 4 -12.00 25.02 10.06
N MET A 5 -12.65 25.45 11.14
CA MET A 5 -12.47 26.81 11.64
C MET A 5 -11.07 26.98 12.28
N HIS A 6 -10.64 28.21 12.44
CA HIS A 6 -9.28 28.50 12.94
C HIS A 6 -9.02 27.90 14.34
N ASP A 7 -9.98 27.93 15.24
CA ASP A 7 -9.90 27.31 16.58
C ASP A 7 -9.84 25.79 16.53
N GLN A 8 -10.58 25.18 15.60
CA GLN A 8 -10.52 23.74 15.34
C GLN A 8 -9.15 23.33 14.80
N TRP A 9 -8.57 24.11 13.89
CA TRP A 9 -7.20 23.89 13.43
C TRP A 9 -6.18 23.99 14.56
N GLN A 10 -6.31 24.98 15.46
CA GLN A 10 -5.44 25.08 16.65
C GLN A 10 -5.56 23.85 17.55
N GLN A 11 -6.78 23.33 17.73
CA GLN A 11 -7.01 22.12 18.53
C GLN A 11 -6.41 20.89 17.82
N ALA A 12 -6.62 20.73 16.52
CA ALA A 12 -6.05 19.64 15.72
C ALA A 12 -4.52 19.61 15.81
N VAL A 13 -3.86 20.77 15.67
CA VAL A 13 -2.41 20.86 15.83
C VAL A 13 -1.95 20.46 17.23
N ARG A 14 -2.64 20.90 18.29
CA ARG A 14 -2.28 20.49 19.66
C ARG A 14 -2.45 18.98 19.88
N MET A 15 -3.53 18.39 19.36
CA MET A 15 -3.75 16.95 19.40
C MET A 15 -2.62 16.21 18.70
N TYR A 16 -2.29 16.61 17.49
CA TYR A 16 -1.23 16.01 16.69
C TYR A 16 0.13 16.08 17.40
N MET A 17 0.52 17.24 17.89
CA MET A 17 1.78 17.43 18.62
C MET A 17 1.85 16.57 19.87
N SER A 18 0.77 16.51 20.64
CA SER A 18 0.68 15.67 21.84
C SER A 18 0.82 14.18 21.52
N ASP A 19 0.16 13.69 20.46
CA ASP A 19 0.20 12.29 20.04
C ASP A 19 1.59 11.85 19.58
N LEU A 20 2.32 12.75 18.93
CA LEU A 20 3.71 12.50 18.55
C LEU A 20 4.69 12.62 19.73
N GLY A 21 4.19 12.95 20.92
CA GLY A 21 5.00 13.03 22.15
C GLY A 21 5.71 14.37 22.37
N PHE A 22 5.28 15.42 21.67
CA PHE A 22 5.72 16.78 21.99
C PHE A 22 5.01 17.26 23.25
N VAL A 23 5.78 17.83 24.16
CA VAL A 23 5.30 18.40 25.42
C VAL A 23 5.24 19.93 25.32
N GLU A 24 4.62 20.61 26.27
CA GLU A 24 4.45 22.08 26.25
C GLU A 24 5.77 22.85 26.15
N SER A 25 6.86 22.29 26.69
CA SER A 25 8.18 22.90 26.57
C SER A 25 8.79 22.83 25.16
N CYS A 26 8.26 22.00 24.27
CA CYS A 26 8.68 21.94 22.88
C CYS A 26 8.12 23.15 22.12
N LYS A 27 9.00 23.99 21.59
CA LYS A 27 8.58 25.12 20.76
C LYS A 27 8.25 24.67 19.35
N TYR A 28 7.14 25.12 18.81
CA TYR A 28 6.75 24.90 17.43
C TYR A 28 6.04 26.11 16.83
N VAL A 29 6.03 26.18 15.52
CA VAL A 29 5.24 27.12 14.72
C VAL A 29 4.37 26.29 13.80
N ALA A 30 3.08 26.62 13.74
CA ALA A 30 2.14 26.03 12.83
C ALA A 30 1.54 27.13 11.94
N VAL A 31 1.58 26.94 10.63
CA VAL A 31 1.07 27.91 9.64
C VAL A 31 -0.02 27.24 8.84
N LEU A 32 -1.23 27.78 8.93
CA LEU A 32 -2.37 27.36 8.12
C LEU A 32 -2.23 27.97 6.72
N HIS A 33 -2.32 27.15 5.70
CA HIS A 33 -2.32 27.52 4.30
C HIS A 33 -3.70 27.29 3.70
N GLU A 34 -4.19 28.29 2.97
CA GLU A 34 -5.49 28.30 2.27
C GLU A 34 -5.31 28.68 0.79
N ASP A 35 -4.11 28.52 0.27
CA ASP A 35 -3.70 28.90 -1.08
C ASP A 35 -3.95 27.81 -2.13
N THR A 36 -4.51 26.69 -1.72
CA THR A 36 -4.88 25.55 -2.58
C THR A 36 -6.36 25.20 -2.40
N ASP A 37 -6.84 24.24 -3.19
CA ASP A 37 -8.23 23.73 -3.07
C ASP A 37 -8.53 23.06 -1.71
N HIS A 38 -7.50 22.85 -0.89
CA HIS A 38 -7.58 22.21 0.43
C HIS A 38 -6.80 22.99 1.47
N GLN A 39 -7.41 23.18 2.64
CA GLN A 39 -6.70 23.72 3.81
C GLN A 39 -5.65 22.72 4.30
N HIS A 40 -4.46 23.20 4.61
CA HIS A 40 -3.40 22.39 5.21
C HIS A 40 -2.53 23.20 6.16
N VAL A 41 -1.87 22.51 7.10
CA VAL A 41 -1.01 23.13 8.11
C VAL A 41 0.41 22.62 7.97
N HIS A 42 1.36 23.55 7.87
CA HIS A 42 2.79 23.27 8.02
C HIS A 42 3.22 23.47 9.48
N ILE A 43 3.86 22.46 10.06
CA ILE A 43 4.35 22.52 11.43
C ILE A 43 5.87 22.37 11.42
N VAL A 44 6.56 23.34 12.03
CA VAL A 44 7.99 23.28 12.29
C VAL A 44 8.18 23.22 13.80
N ALA A 45 8.73 22.12 14.30
CA ALA A 45 8.85 21.87 15.72
C ALA A 45 10.28 21.59 16.16
N ASN A 46 10.67 22.16 17.32
CA ASN A 46 11.89 21.78 17.99
C ASN A 46 11.63 20.52 18.82
N ARG A 47 12.42 19.47 18.57
CA ARG A 47 12.29 18.18 19.25
C ARG A 47 12.90 18.11 20.64
N ILE A 48 13.57 19.18 21.10
CA ILE A 48 14.21 19.20 22.41
C ILE A 48 13.19 19.58 23.48
N ARG A 49 13.03 18.72 24.49
CA ARG A 49 12.21 18.94 25.67
C ARG A 49 13.03 19.74 26.68
N LEU A 50 12.70 21.01 26.86
CA LEU A 50 13.47 21.91 27.75
C LEU A 50 13.37 21.54 29.23
N GLU A 51 12.24 20.99 29.66
CA GLU A 51 11.94 20.67 31.07
C GLU A 51 12.42 19.27 31.49
N ASP A 52 12.70 18.38 30.53
CA ASP A 52 13.04 16.97 30.78
C ASP A 52 14.53 16.68 30.47
N GLY A 53 15.42 17.52 30.98
CA GLY A 53 16.86 17.33 30.82
C GLY A 53 17.35 17.39 29.37
N PHE A 54 16.71 18.18 28.53
CA PHE A 54 17.02 18.35 27.10
C PHE A 54 16.89 17.05 26.27
N ARG A 55 16.06 16.12 26.69
CA ARG A 55 15.80 14.90 25.93
C ARG A 55 15.09 15.23 24.61
N MET A 56 15.41 14.46 23.59
CA MET A 56 14.73 14.58 22.30
C MET A 56 13.43 13.80 22.27
N VAL A 57 12.40 14.37 21.64
CA VAL A 57 11.21 13.61 21.23
C VAL A 57 11.67 12.50 20.27
N LYS A 58 11.30 11.26 20.58
CA LYS A 58 11.66 10.10 19.76
C LYS A 58 10.91 10.14 18.42
N ASP A 59 11.62 9.84 17.33
CA ASP A 59 11.06 9.70 15.99
C ASP A 59 10.72 8.24 15.62
N SER A 60 11.01 7.32 16.54
CA SER A 60 10.59 5.94 16.38
C SER A 60 9.07 5.87 16.29
N GLU A 61 8.57 5.14 15.28
CA GLU A 61 7.13 4.97 15.02
C GLU A 61 6.38 6.26 14.61
N GLU A 62 7.08 7.33 14.23
CA GLU A 62 6.46 8.60 13.83
C GLU A 62 5.38 8.39 12.77
N ARG A 63 5.64 7.52 11.79
CA ARG A 63 4.71 7.23 10.71
C ARG A 63 3.41 6.58 11.20
N THR A 64 3.49 5.64 12.13
CA THR A 64 2.32 4.99 12.74
C THR A 64 1.54 5.96 13.60
N LYS A 65 2.24 6.71 14.45
CA LYS A 65 1.64 7.72 15.31
C LYS A 65 0.94 8.83 14.53
N THR A 66 1.53 9.26 13.41
CA THR A 66 0.90 10.22 12.49
C THR A 66 -0.42 9.70 11.95
N VAL A 67 -0.46 8.47 11.44
CA VAL A 67 -1.70 7.86 10.90
C VAL A 67 -2.78 7.75 11.99
N ASP A 68 -2.41 7.31 13.18
CA ASP A 68 -3.36 7.16 14.30
C ASP A 68 -3.85 8.53 14.80
N SER A 69 -2.96 9.52 14.88
CA SER A 69 -3.32 10.90 15.28
C SER A 69 -4.27 11.54 14.27
N VAL A 70 -3.98 11.44 12.97
CA VAL A 70 -4.86 11.96 11.90
C VAL A 70 -6.22 11.30 11.99
N SER A 71 -6.31 9.98 12.12
CA SER A 71 -7.59 9.27 12.27
C SER A 71 -8.39 9.74 13.48
N ARG A 72 -7.71 10.02 14.61
CA ARG A 72 -8.34 10.55 15.82
C ARG A 72 -8.85 11.99 15.64
N ILE A 73 -8.10 12.82 14.91
CA ILE A 73 -8.50 14.18 14.57
C ILE A 73 -9.74 14.16 13.66
N GLU A 74 -9.74 13.31 12.64
CA GLU A 74 -10.88 13.11 11.75
C GLU A 74 -12.13 12.70 12.53
N ASP A 75 -12.02 11.76 13.48
CA ASP A 75 -13.13 11.37 14.35
C ASP A 75 -13.62 12.52 15.25
N THR A 76 -12.69 13.31 15.81
CA THR A 76 -13.01 14.41 16.72
C THR A 76 -13.80 15.51 16.05
N PHE A 77 -13.50 15.82 14.80
CA PHE A 77 -14.14 16.89 14.05
C PHE A 77 -15.20 16.42 13.03
N GLY A 78 -15.48 15.11 12.99
CA GLY A 78 -16.47 14.53 12.08
C GLY A 78 -16.08 14.65 10.61
N LEU A 79 -14.78 14.61 10.30
CA LEU A 79 -14.27 14.71 8.94
C LEU A 79 -14.38 13.35 8.23
N VAL A 80 -14.37 13.41 6.90
CA VAL A 80 -14.27 12.20 6.08
C VAL A 80 -12.95 11.50 6.38
N LYS A 81 -13.01 10.22 6.75
CA LYS A 81 -11.83 9.45 7.10
C LYS A 81 -10.95 9.20 5.89
N SER A 82 -9.69 9.55 6.03
CA SER A 82 -8.65 9.14 5.09
C SER A 82 -8.40 7.64 5.24
N PRO A 83 -8.49 6.86 4.16
CA PRO A 83 -8.24 5.44 4.24
C PRO A 83 -6.81 5.18 4.72
N LYS A 84 -6.66 4.29 5.71
CA LYS A 84 -5.35 3.93 6.26
C LYS A 84 -4.48 3.23 5.21
N PRO A 85 -3.15 3.37 5.26
CA PRO A 85 -2.25 2.65 4.34
C PRO A 85 -2.45 1.13 4.31
N SER A 86 -2.93 0.53 5.41
CA SER A 86 -3.30 -0.88 5.48
C SER A 86 -4.59 -1.21 4.69
N GLU A 87 -5.50 -0.26 4.57
CA GLU A 87 -6.80 -0.43 3.89
C GLU A 87 -6.68 -0.18 2.38
N THR A 88 -5.82 0.74 1.98
CA THR A 88 -5.63 1.13 0.57
C THR A 88 -4.53 0.37 -0.15
N TRP A 89 -3.97 -0.66 0.47
CA TRP A 89 -2.73 -1.24 -0.05
C TRP A 89 -1.64 -0.18 -0.25
N GLY A 90 -1.83 1.00 0.41
CA GLY A 90 -0.97 2.16 0.38
C GLY A 90 -0.76 2.73 -1.03
N ILE A 91 -1.79 2.82 -1.82
CA ILE A 91 -1.77 3.43 -3.15
C ILE A 91 -1.67 4.95 -2.98
N GLU A 92 -0.46 5.48 -2.96
CA GLU A 92 -0.22 6.92 -3.09
C GLU A 92 -0.03 7.24 -4.57
N ILE A 93 -0.90 8.10 -5.11
CA ILE A 93 -0.75 8.66 -6.45
C ILE A 93 0.14 9.90 -6.32
N SER A 94 1.28 9.92 -7.01
CA SER A 94 2.05 11.15 -7.13
C SER A 94 1.31 12.16 -8.01
N HIS A 95 1.52 13.44 -7.77
CA HIS A 95 0.93 14.51 -8.60
C HIS A 95 1.26 14.31 -10.11
N ALA A 96 2.45 13.83 -10.43
CA ALA A 96 2.84 13.54 -11.82
C ALA A 96 2.01 12.39 -12.42
N GLU A 97 1.72 11.35 -11.65
CA GLU A 97 0.88 10.23 -12.09
C GLU A 97 -0.58 10.66 -12.26
N MET A 98 -1.11 11.52 -11.37
CA MET A 98 -2.43 12.13 -11.50
C MET A 98 -2.54 12.99 -12.75
N THR A 99 -1.56 13.86 -12.99
CA THR A 99 -1.53 14.73 -14.18
C THR A 99 -1.43 13.91 -15.47
N ALA A 100 -0.65 12.83 -15.48
CA ALA A 100 -0.58 11.95 -16.64
C ALA A 100 -1.90 11.19 -16.85
N ALA A 101 -2.55 10.73 -15.80
CA ALA A 101 -3.82 10.03 -15.86
C ALA A 101 -4.96 10.96 -16.33
N SER A 102 -4.99 12.21 -15.86
CA SER A 102 -6.00 13.19 -16.29
C SER A 102 -5.90 13.54 -17.78
N LYS A 103 -4.70 13.53 -18.35
CA LYS A 103 -4.48 13.75 -19.80
C LYS A 103 -4.95 12.58 -20.67
N THR A 104 -4.93 11.37 -20.13
CA THR A 104 -5.32 10.15 -20.85
C THR A 104 -6.73 9.69 -20.52
N GLY A 105 -7.40 10.34 -19.57
CA GLY A 105 -8.75 9.99 -19.11
C GLY A 105 -8.82 8.66 -18.37
N GLY A 106 -7.70 8.13 -17.87
CA GLY A 106 -7.62 6.80 -17.23
C GLY A 106 -7.01 6.81 -15.83
N ILE A 107 -7.11 5.67 -15.17
CA ILE A 107 -6.44 5.42 -13.89
C ILE A 107 -4.94 5.15 -14.15
N PRO A 108 -4.01 5.66 -13.33
CA PRO A 108 -2.60 5.37 -13.50
C PRO A 108 -2.30 3.87 -13.52
N PHE A 109 -1.45 3.43 -14.45
CA PHE A 109 -1.10 2.02 -14.66
C PHE A 109 -0.75 1.27 -13.37
N LYS A 110 0.07 1.87 -12.49
CA LYS A 110 0.44 1.27 -11.21
C LYS A 110 -0.76 0.98 -10.31
N HIS A 111 -1.76 1.86 -10.31
CA HIS A 111 -2.97 1.69 -9.49
C HIS A 111 -3.82 0.55 -10.00
N THR A 112 -4.03 0.50 -11.32
CA THR A 112 -4.73 -0.62 -11.95
C THR A 112 -4.02 -1.94 -11.65
N MET A 113 -2.69 -1.97 -11.77
CA MET A 113 -1.90 -3.16 -11.46
C MET A 113 -2.05 -3.58 -9.99
N ILE A 114 -1.86 -2.64 -9.06
CA ILE A 114 -1.98 -2.91 -7.62
C ILE A 114 -3.39 -3.41 -7.27
N ALA A 115 -4.43 -2.77 -7.78
CA ALA A 115 -5.81 -3.18 -7.51
C ALA A 115 -6.09 -4.61 -8.00
N LYS A 116 -5.63 -4.96 -9.21
CA LYS A 116 -5.79 -6.31 -9.76
C LYS A 116 -5.03 -7.36 -8.94
N VAL A 117 -3.78 -7.07 -8.58
CA VAL A 117 -2.94 -7.98 -7.77
C VAL A 117 -3.52 -8.15 -6.37
N ALA A 118 -3.94 -7.06 -5.72
CA ALA A 118 -4.57 -7.09 -4.41
C ALA A 118 -5.86 -7.92 -4.42
N GLY A 119 -6.75 -7.70 -5.38
CA GLY A 119 -7.98 -8.48 -5.51
C GLY A 119 -7.71 -9.96 -5.77
N ALA A 120 -6.65 -10.31 -6.51
CA ALA A 120 -6.25 -11.69 -6.70
C ALA A 120 -5.73 -12.32 -5.39
N ILE A 121 -4.95 -11.59 -4.58
CA ILE A 121 -4.49 -12.05 -3.26
C ILE A 121 -5.68 -12.30 -2.35
N GLU A 122 -6.56 -11.32 -2.19
CA GLU A 122 -7.73 -11.42 -1.32
C GLU A 122 -8.62 -12.63 -1.69
N LYS A 123 -8.84 -12.82 -2.99
CA LYS A 123 -9.64 -13.95 -3.47
C LYS A 123 -8.93 -15.28 -3.25
N THR A 124 -7.61 -15.37 -3.49
CA THR A 124 -6.82 -16.58 -3.22
C THR A 124 -6.92 -16.95 -1.75
N MET A 125 -6.73 -15.97 -0.86
CA MET A 125 -6.79 -16.20 0.59
C MET A 125 -8.19 -16.57 1.07
N SER A 126 -9.23 -15.96 0.54
CA SER A 126 -10.63 -16.28 0.91
C SER A 126 -11.05 -17.71 0.53
N MET A 127 -10.34 -18.33 -0.41
CA MET A 127 -10.62 -19.68 -0.91
C MET A 127 -9.57 -20.71 -0.42
N ASP A 128 -8.69 -20.34 0.49
CA ASP A 128 -7.54 -21.14 0.93
C ASP A 128 -6.71 -21.67 -0.25
N GLY A 129 -6.53 -20.79 -1.25
CA GLY A 129 -5.88 -21.11 -2.51
C GLY A 129 -4.35 -21.03 -2.42
N ASP A 130 -3.71 -21.58 -3.42
CA ASP A 130 -2.24 -21.62 -3.56
C ASP A 130 -1.75 -20.66 -4.65
N MET A 131 -0.44 -20.73 -4.94
CA MET A 131 0.19 -19.91 -5.97
C MET A 131 -0.34 -20.17 -7.38
N PHE A 132 -0.81 -21.38 -7.69
CA PHE A 132 -1.44 -21.69 -8.98
C PHE A 132 -2.76 -20.94 -9.13
N MET A 133 -3.58 -20.93 -8.08
CA MET A 133 -4.83 -20.17 -8.06
C MET A 133 -4.57 -18.68 -8.22
N PHE A 134 -3.60 -18.13 -7.49
CA PHE A 134 -3.20 -16.73 -7.59
C PHE A 134 -2.82 -16.35 -9.02
N VAL A 135 -1.95 -17.15 -9.67
CA VAL A 135 -1.54 -16.94 -11.06
C VAL A 135 -2.74 -17.00 -12.02
N GLY A 136 -3.61 -18.00 -11.84
CA GLY A 136 -4.83 -18.13 -12.63
C GLY A 136 -5.79 -16.96 -12.49
N LEU A 137 -5.97 -16.43 -11.26
CA LEU A 137 -6.79 -15.24 -11.01
C LEU A 137 -6.20 -13.97 -11.64
N LEU A 138 -4.89 -13.81 -11.62
CA LEU A 138 -4.19 -12.71 -12.30
C LEU A 138 -4.40 -12.77 -13.82
N ARG A 139 -4.19 -13.95 -14.42
CA ARG A 139 -4.36 -14.16 -15.87
C ARG A 139 -5.77 -13.82 -16.33
N ARG A 140 -6.81 -14.18 -15.58
CA ARG A 140 -8.20 -13.80 -15.88
C ARG A 140 -8.46 -12.31 -15.89
N GLN A 141 -7.61 -11.55 -15.21
CA GLN A 141 -7.67 -10.09 -15.19
C GLN A 141 -6.74 -9.43 -16.23
N GLY A 142 -6.14 -10.25 -17.13
CA GLY A 142 -5.18 -9.82 -18.12
C GLY A 142 -3.79 -9.50 -17.55
N VAL A 143 -3.53 -9.88 -16.29
CA VAL A 143 -2.22 -9.70 -15.66
C VAL A 143 -1.42 -10.99 -15.80
N HIS A 144 -0.29 -10.91 -16.47
CA HIS A 144 0.69 -11.98 -16.58
C HIS A 144 1.84 -11.75 -15.62
N ILE A 145 2.52 -12.81 -15.22
CA ILE A 145 3.71 -12.70 -14.37
C ILE A 145 4.93 -13.33 -15.04
N GLN A 146 6.10 -12.89 -14.59
CA GLN A 146 7.39 -13.52 -14.90
C GLN A 146 8.16 -13.65 -13.60
N LEU A 147 8.77 -14.80 -13.38
CA LEU A 147 9.62 -15.05 -12.21
C LEU A 147 11.09 -14.76 -12.56
N THR A 148 11.79 -14.21 -11.59
CA THR A 148 13.25 -14.13 -11.61
C THR A 148 13.77 -15.22 -10.70
N MET A 149 14.61 -16.13 -11.23
CA MET A 149 15.17 -17.25 -10.47
C MET A 149 16.47 -16.87 -9.79
N ASP A 150 16.81 -17.57 -8.73
CA ASP A 150 18.13 -17.57 -8.12
C ASP A 150 19.05 -18.65 -8.76
N ASP A 151 20.27 -18.78 -8.25
CA ASP A 151 21.26 -19.73 -8.76
C ASP A 151 20.87 -21.21 -8.51
N ASN A 152 19.90 -21.46 -7.64
CA ASN A 152 19.37 -22.80 -7.33
C ASN A 152 18.08 -23.09 -8.12
N GLY A 153 17.68 -22.22 -9.03
CA GLY A 153 16.42 -22.36 -9.79
C GLY A 153 15.17 -22.09 -8.99
N GLN A 154 15.27 -21.39 -7.86
CA GLN A 154 14.12 -21.00 -7.06
C GLN A 154 13.72 -19.53 -7.32
N PRO A 155 12.42 -19.20 -7.28
CA PRO A 155 11.97 -17.83 -7.50
C PRO A 155 12.43 -16.87 -6.41
N LYS A 156 13.16 -15.82 -6.80
CA LYS A 156 13.58 -14.71 -5.93
C LYS A 156 12.84 -13.39 -6.20
N GLY A 157 12.19 -13.28 -7.35
CA GLY A 157 11.50 -12.06 -7.74
C GLY A 157 10.31 -12.32 -8.65
N ILE A 158 9.41 -11.35 -8.70
CA ILE A 158 8.21 -11.37 -9.54
C ILE A 158 8.08 -10.06 -10.30
N VAL A 159 7.74 -10.17 -11.57
CA VAL A 159 7.42 -9.07 -12.48
C VAL A 159 5.98 -9.27 -12.97
N TYR A 160 5.18 -8.24 -12.89
CA TYR A 160 3.81 -8.20 -13.39
C TYR A 160 3.77 -7.52 -14.75
N GLU A 161 2.97 -8.04 -15.66
CA GLU A 161 2.74 -7.51 -16.99
C GLU A 161 1.25 -7.31 -17.23
N LEU A 162 0.87 -6.12 -17.68
CA LEU A 162 -0.50 -5.77 -18.09
C LEU A 162 -0.41 -4.87 -19.33
N ASP A 163 -1.15 -5.19 -20.38
CA ASP A 163 -1.17 -4.44 -21.64
C ASP A 163 0.24 -4.18 -22.21
N GLY A 164 1.12 -5.18 -22.15
CA GLY A 164 2.51 -5.11 -22.62
C GLY A 164 3.46 -4.27 -21.73
N LYS A 165 2.97 -3.66 -20.67
CA LYS A 165 3.79 -2.91 -19.70
C LYS A 165 4.19 -3.79 -18.54
N LYS A 166 5.49 -3.79 -18.22
CA LYS A 166 6.08 -4.62 -17.15
C LYS A 166 6.49 -3.76 -15.96
N ILE A 167 6.25 -4.29 -14.76
CA ILE A 167 6.67 -3.66 -13.52
C ILE A 167 7.00 -4.73 -12.46
N SER A 168 8.14 -4.61 -11.79
CA SER A 168 8.48 -5.54 -10.72
C SER A 168 7.67 -5.27 -9.44
N GLY A 169 7.45 -6.31 -8.63
CA GLY A 169 6.79 -6.15 -7.33
C GLY A 169 7.45 -5.09 -6.44
N ARG A 170 8.78 -4.96 -6.53
CA ARG A 170 9.53 -3.90 -5.82
C ARG A 170 9.23 -2.50 -6.36
N GLN A 171 9.14 -2.34 -7.68
CA GLN A 171 8.86 -1.05 -8.34
C GLN A 171 7.42 -0.57 -8.14
N LEU A 172 6.49 -1.46 -7.82
CA LEU A 172 5.15 -1.10 -7.37
C LEU A 172 5.15 -0.35 -6.03
N LYS A 173 6.33 -0.11 -5.44
CA LYS A 173 6.56 0.54 -4.13
C LYS A 173 5.81 -0.16 -2.98
N ARG A 174 5.47 -1.43 -3.17
CA ARG A 174 4.78 -2.26 -2.18
C ARG A 174 5.62 -3.48 -1.87
N SER A 175 6.24 -3.50 -0.71
CA SER A 175 7.00 -4.68 -0.27
C SER A 175 6.12 -5.94 -0.26
N ARG A 176 4.81 -5.81 0.00
CA ARG A 176 3.83 -6.90 0.03
C ARG A 176 3.67 -7.63 -1.32
N LEU A 177 3.93 -6.96 -2.45
CA LEU A 177 3.75 -7.52 -3.80
C LEU A 177 5.03 -8.16 -4.37
N THR A 178 6.08 -8.32 -3.56
CA THR A 178 7.27 -9.08 -3.94
C THR A 178 7.04 -10.57 -3.73
N TRP A 179 7.70 -11.43 -4.51
CA TRP A 179 7.58 -12.89 -4.40
C TRP A 179 7.67 -13.38 -2.95
N GLN A 180 8.74 -12.99 -2.24
CA GLN A 180 8.94 -13.38 -0.86
C GLN A 180 7.77 -12.99 0.06
N LYS A 181 7.19 -11.79 -0.16
CA LYS A 181 6.11 -11.28 0.68
C LYS A 181 4.75 -11.90 0.36
N LEU A 182 4.51 -12.27 -0.88
CA LEU A 182 3.32 -13.04 -1.24
C LEU A 182 3.23 -14.35 -0.44
N ILE A 183 4.38 -15.01 -0.22
CA ILE A 183 4.46 -16.26 0.55
C ILE A 183 4.43 -15.99 2.05
N THR A 184 5.32 -15.08 2.55
CA THR A 184 5.57 -14.95 3.99
C THR A 184 4.60 -14.00 4.71
N GLN A 185 4.08 -13.02 4.02
CA GLN A 185 3.20 -12.00 4.62
C GLN A 185 1.75 -12.15 4.18
N GLU A 186 1.51 -12.40 2.90
CA GLU A 186 0.16 -12.62 2.40
C GLU A 186 -0.30 -14.07 2.59
N GLY A 187 0.61 -14.99 2.87
CA GLY A 187 0.29 -16.37 3.22
C GLY A 187 -0.08 -17.27 2.04
N ILE A 188 0.19 -16.83 0.79
CA ILE A 188 -0.09 -17.67 -0.39
C ILE A 188 0.82 -18.90 -0.34
N HIS A 189 0.21 -20.07 -0.30
CA HIS A 189 0.96 -21.31 -0.24
C HIS A 189 1.75 -21.56 -1.53
N TYR A 190 3.04 -21.90 -1.39
CA TYR A 190 3.93 -22.28 -2.48
C TYR A 190 4.76 -23.48 -2.09
N ASP A 191 4.78 -24.51 -2.95
CA ASP A 191 5.63 -25.68 -2.81
C ASP A 191 6.78 -25.60 -3.81
N PRO A 192 8.04 -25.51 -3.36
CA PRO A 192 9.22 -25.43 -4.23
C PRO A 192 9.37 -26.60 -5.22
N GLU A 193 8.84 -27.79 -4.89
CA GLU A 193 8.89 -28.96 -5.77
C GLU A 193 7.98 -28.82 -7.01
N THR A 194 7.02 -27.90 -6.96
CA THR A 194 6.05 -27.68 -8.06
C THR A 194 6.48 -26.56 -9.03
N ILE A 195 7.70 -26.07 -8.95
CA ILE A 195 8.16 -24.91 -9.76
C ILE A 195 7.99 -25.12 -11.27
N SER A 196 8.30 -26.30 -11.79
CA SER A 196 8.17 -26.61 -13.22
C SER A 196 6.70 -26.53 -13.70
N ASP A 197 5.77 -27.04 -12.87
CA ASP A 197 4.33 -26.96 -13.16
C ASP A 197 3.84 -25.51 -13.09
N LEU A 198 4.35 -24.74 -12.11
CA LEU A 198 4.03 -23.33 -11.94
C LEU A 198 4.54 -22.49 -13.12
N GLU A 199 5.74 -22.75 -13.62
CA GLU A 199 6.25 -22.09 -14.84
C GLU A 199 5.38 -22.39 -16.06
N THR A 200 4.91 -23.62 -16.17
CA THR A 200 3.97 -24.00 -17.23
C THR A 200 2.66 -23.22 -17.12
N GLU A 201 2.10 -23.09 -15.91
CA GLU A 201 0.89 -22.30 -15.66
C GLU A 201 1.10 -20.80 -15.96
N ILE A 202 2.26 -20.26 -15.60
CA ILE A 202 2.65 -18.85 -15.87
C ILE A 202 2.80 -18.60 -17.39
N ALA A 203 3.27 -19.58 -18.14
CA ALA A 203 3.47 -19.48 -19.58
C ALA A 203 2.16 -19.45 -20.38
N ARG A 204 1.06 -19.91 -19.79
CA ARG A 204 -0.25 -19.90 -20.45
C ARG A 204 -0.73 -18.47 -20.72
N ARG A 205 -1.26 -18.25 -21.93
CA ARG A 205 -1.73 -16.94 -22.43
C ARG A 205 -3.21 -16.94 -22.84
N ASP A 206 -3.91 -18.03 -22.59
CA ASP A 206 -5.31 -18.19 -22.91
C ASP A 206 -6.17 -17.30 -21.99
N GLU A 207 -6.83 -16.32 -22.56
CA GLU A 207 -7.73 -15.40 -21.83
C GLU A 207 -9.09 -16.03 -21.49
N GLY A 208 -9.38 -17.22 -21.98
CA GLY A 208 -10.76 -17.63 -22.23
C GLY A 208 -11.34 -18.73 -21.36
N ASP A 209 -10.61 -19.49 -20.61
CA ASP A 209 -11.20 -20.63 -19.91
C ASP A 209 -11.61 -20.24 -18.48
N THR A 210 -12.87 -19.81 -18.36
CA THR A 210 -13.50 -19.48 -17.08
C THR A 210 -13.75 -20.71 -16.19
N GLU A 211 -13.56 -21.92 -16.71
CA GLU A 211 -13.91 -23.19 -16.00
C GLU A 211 -12.70 -23.96 -15.45
N ALA A 212 -11.48 -23.70 -15.87
CA ALA A 212 -10.32 -24.45 -15.43
C ALA A 212 -9.51 -23.74 -14.35
N VAL A 213 -10.12 -23.41 -13.23
CA VAL A 213 -9.38 -23.38 -11.96
C VAL A 213 -9.28 -24.82 -11.51
N VAL A 214 -8.16 -25.45 -11.75
CA VAL A 214 -7.85 -26.75 -11.15
C VAL A 214 -7.67 -26.50 -9.65
N VAL A 215 -8.75 -26.65 -8.90
CA VAL A 215 -8.69 -26.77 -7.45
C VAL A 215 -8.05 -28.11 -7.18
N ARG A 216 -6.75 -28.13 -6.95
CA ARG A 216 -6.08 -29.33 -6.45
C ARG A 216 -6.47 -29.49 -4.99
N TYR A 217 -7.51 -30.29 -4.73
CA TYR A 217 -7.83 -30.71 -3.37
C TYR A 217 -6.66 -31.55 -2.83
N ARG A 218 -6.08 -31.12 -1.71
CA ARG A 218 -5.21 -31.98 -0.90
C ARG A 218 -6.11 -33.02 -0.25
N TYR A 219 -5.96 -34.27 -0.63
CA TYR A 219 -6.41 -35.38 0.21
C TYR A 219 -5.33 -35.52 1.32
N TYR A 220 -5.77 -35.38 2.57
CA TYR A 220 -4.99 -35.76 3.75
C TYR A 220 -5.08 -37.27 3.94
#